data_1790b9118ad345651731994f6b44c4ef
#
_entry.id   1790b9118ad345651731994f6b44c4ef
#
_cell.length_a   1.000
_cell.length_b   1.000
_cell.length_c   1.000
_cell.angle_alpha   90.00
_cell.angle_beta   90.00
_cell.angle_gamma   90.00
#
_symmetry.space_group_name_H-M   'P 1'
#
loop_
_entity.id
_entity.type
_entity.pdbx_description
1 polymer ?
#
loop_
_entity_poly.entity_id
_entity_poly.type
_entity_poly.pdbx_seq_one_letter_code
_entity_poly.pdbx_strand_id
1 'polypeptide(L)'
;MRLLLGLLFSFTVATVVGLGATWFALTQGTAFGAIAIGAWTAWPKTGTASVDPYARAAIARNGELPIGSGDGVAFFAVEDDRGRLLDGRCDVTLAGTTPQARFWTLTLYDLEGQMIANSLDRQGFTSQEVVRNADGSFAIVVAPRARSGNWLPTGGAERYVLVLRLYDTPVGVATRASREVPMPSVTLERCP
;
A
#
# COMPACT_ATOMS: atom_id res chain seq x y z
N MET A 1 -49.50 10.07 19.11
CA MET A 1 -48.91 10.76 17.95
C MET A 1 -47.50 11.30 18.23
N ARG A 2 -47.26 12.06 19.32
CA ARG A 2 -45.92 12.60 19.68
C ARG A 2 -44.88 11.51 19.92
N LEU A 3 -45.22 10.39 20.56
CA LEU A 3 -44.32 9.29 20.86
C LEU A 3 -43.89 8.55 19.56
N LEU A 4 -44.81 8.31 18.62
CA LEU A 4 -44.50 7.72 17.32
C LEU A 4 -43.59 8.61 16.49
N LEU A 5 -43.84 9.93 16.49
CA LEU A 5 -42.96 10.90 15.79
C LEU A 5 -41.56 10.93 16.41
N GLY A 6 -41.46 10.87 17.75
CA GLY A 6 -40.18 10.80 18.45
C GLY A 6 -39.41 9.53 18.12
N LEU A 7 -40.08 8.37 18.08
CA LEU A 7 -39.47 7.09 17.69
C LEU A 7 -38.98 7.11 16.22
N LEU A 8 -39.83 7.61 15.31
CA LEU A 8 -39.42 7.74 13.88
C LEU A 8 -38.22 8.66 13.70
N PHE A 9 -38.25 9.81 14.41
CA PHE A 9 -37.11 10.74 14.35
C PHE A 9 -35.82 10.10 14.88
N SER A 10 -35.89 9.45 16.07
CA SER A 10 -34.73 8.78 16.67
C SER A 10 -34.19 7.67 15.75
N PHE A 11 -35.07 6.87 15.15
CA PHE A 11 -34.69 5.82 14.23
C PHE A 11 -34.03 6.37 12.97
N THR A 12 -34.59 7.44 12.40
CA THR A 12 -34.01 8.11 11.23
C THR A 12 -32.63 8.66 11.53
N VAL A 13 -32.46 9.36 12.66
CA VAL A 13 -31.16 9.90 13.07
C VAL A 13 -30.16 8.78 13.29
N ALA A 14 -30.52 7.71 14.01
CA ALA A 14 -29.66 6.58 14.25
C ALA A 14 -29.22 5.90 12.94
N THR A 15 -30.13 5.73 11.99
CA THR A 15 -29.85 5.14 10.68
C THR A 15 -28.89 6.03 9.87
N VAL A 16 -29.16 7.32 9.76
CA VAL A 16 -28.33 8.26 9.00
C VAL A 16 -26.93 8.36 9.60
N VAL A 17 -26.83 8.52 10.91
CA VAL A 17 -25.53 8.62 11.60
C VAL A 17 -24.78 7.30 11.53
N GLY A 18 -25.45 6.17 11.77
CA GLY A 18 -24.84 4.84 11.73
C GLY A 18 -24.30 4.48 10.34
N LEU A 19 -25.13 4.65 9.29
CA LEU A 19 -24.69 4.37 7.91
C LEU A 19 -23.62 5.36 7.45
N GLY A 20 -23.76 6.65 7.80
CA GLY A 20 -22.77 7.68 7.48
C GLY A 20 -21.42 7.41 8.13
N ALA A 21 -21.40 7.06 9.41
CA ALA A 21 -20.18 6.71 10.12
C ALA A 21 -19.53 5.42 9.56
N THR A 22 -20.34 4.41 9.24
CA THR A 22 -19.85 3.18 8.62
C THR A 22 -19.26 3.46 7.23
N TRP A 23 -19.96 4.24 6.41
CA TRP A 23 -19.45 4.65 5.12
C TRP A 23 -18.12 5.40 5.22
N PHE A 24 -18.03 6.37 6.13
CA PHE A 24 -16.82 7.13 6.40
C PHE A 24 -15.67 6.21 6.84
N ALA A 25 -15.92 5.30 7.79
CA ALA A 25 -14.91 4.36 8.27
C ALA A 25 -14.39 3.42 7.16
N LEU A 26 -15.26 3.00 6.24
CA LEU A 26 -14.89 2.11 5.13
C LEU A 26 -14.19 2.83 3.96
N THR A 27 -14.42 4.13 3.81
CA THR A 27 -13.86 4.88 2.66
C THR A 27 -12.66 5.74 3.01
N GLN A 28 -12.60 6.26 4.25
CA GLN A 28 -11.56 7.18 4.71
C GLN A 28 -10.70 6.55 5.82
N GLY A 29 -11.14 5.43 6.39
CA GLY A 29 -10.47 4.80 7.48
C GLY A 29 -9.14 4.19 7.03
N THR A 30 -8.03 4.83 7.39
CA THR A 30 -6.75 4.13 7.55
C THR A 30 -7.01 3.02 8.56
N ALA A 31 -7.16 1.81 8.06
CA ALA A 31 -7.66 0.69 8.84
C ALA A 31 -6.91 0.54 10.17
N PHE A 32 -7.67 0.30 11.22
CA PHE A 32 -7.14 -0.03 12.54
C PHE A 32 -6.09 -1.15 12.42
N GLY A 33 -4.96 -0.99 13.11
CA GLY A 33 -3.87 -1.96 13.08
C GLY A 33 -2.90 -1.81 11.92
N ALA A 34 -2.96 -0.71 11.18
CA ALA A 34 -1.92 -0.34 10.24
C ALA A 34 -0.60 -0.03 10.96
N ILE A 35 0.51 -0.40 10.34
CA ILE A 35 1.85 0.04 10.72
C ILE A 35 2.38 0.93 9.59
N ALA A 36 3.05 2.03 9.95
CA ALA A 36 3.68 2.93 9.00
C ALA A 36 5.20 2.95 9.25
N ILE A 37 5.98 2.84 8.18
CA ILE A 37 7.45 2.90 8.19
C ILE A 37 7.88 3.78 7.01
N GLY A 38 8.25 5.04 7.25
CA GLY A 38 8.43 6.02 6.19
C GLY A 38 7.15 6.17 5.36
N ALA A 39 7.27 6.14 4.05
CA ALA A 39 6.14 6.19 3.12
C ALA A 39 5.29 4.90 3.09
N TRP A 40 5.75 3.83 3.72
CA TRP A 40 5.14 2.51 3.60
C TRP A 40 4.14 2.22 4.71
N THR A 41 2.95 1.77 4.32
CA THR A 41 1.89 1.33 5.23
C THR A 41 1.57 -0.14 5.00
N ALA A 42 1.42 -0.91 6.06
CA ALA A 42 1.04 -2.32 5.99
C ALA A 42 0.03 -2.69 7.08
N TRP A 43 -0.68 -3.77 6.85
CA TRP A 43 -1.64 -4.36 7.79
C TRP A 43 -1.26 -5.80 8.10
N PRO A 44 -0.35 -6.04 9.06
CA PRO A 44 0.21 -7.39 9.32
C PRO A 44 -0.82 -8.42 9.80
N LYS A 45 -1.99 -7.99 10.26
CA LYS A 45 -3.09 -8.88 10.67
C LYS A 45 -4.01 -9.27 9.52
N THR A 46 -3.85 -8.67 8.35
CA THR A 46 -4.60 -9.00 7.13
C THR A 46 -4.35 -10.48 6.79
N GLY A 47 -5.41 -11.22 6.49
CA GLY A 47 -5.30 -12.67 6.25
C GLY A 47 -5.30 -13.54 7.53
N THR A 48 -5.45 -12.95 8.72
CA THR A 48 -5.60 -13.71 9.97
C THR A 48 -7.05 -13.69 10.49
N ALA A 49 -7.37 -14.61 11.41
CA ALA A 49 -8.67 -14.61 12.10
C ALA A 49 -8.87 -13.37 12.99
N SER A 50 -7.77 -12.71 13.42
CA SER A 50 -7.79 -11.52 14.30
C SER A 50 -7.75 -10.20 13.53
N VAL A 51 -8.05 -10.22 12.23
CA VAL A 51 -8.18 -8.99 11.44
C VAL A 51 -9.36 -8.17 11.93
N ASP A 52 -9.19 -6.85 11.98
CA ASP A 52 -10.25 -5.91 12.31
C ASP A 52 -11.46 -6.07 11.39
N PRO A 53 -12.71 -6.02 11.87
CA PRO A 53 -13.91 -6.18 11.04
C PRO A 53 -14.02 -5.19 9.88
N TYR A 54 -13.61 -3.93 10.09
CA TYR A 54 -13.63 -2.91 9.04
C TYR A 54 -12.56 -3.18 7.98
N ALA A 55 -11.35 -3.58 8.38
CA ALA A 55 -10.31 -4.01 7.45
C ALA A 55 -10.76 -5.23 6.64
N ARG A 56 -11.44 -6.21 7.27
CA ARG A 56 -12.02 -7.36 6.57
C ARG A 56 -13.07 -6.94 5.55
N ALA A 57 -13.94 -6.00 5.90
CA ALA A 57 -14.96 -5.48 5.00
C ALA A 57 -14.34 -4.71 3.82
N ALA A 58 -13.28 -3.91 4.05
CA ALA A 58 -12.56 -3.21 3.00
C ALA A 58 -11.90 -4.19 2.01
N ILE A 59 -11.20 -5.22 2.51
CA ILE A 59 -10.59 -6.28 1.71
C ILE A 59 -11.64 -6.99 0.85
N ALA A 60 -12.77 -7.39 1.46
CA ALA A 60 -13.85 -8.07 0.74
C ALA A 60 -14.47 -7.17 -0.34
N ARG A 61 -14.59 -5.87 -0.08
CA ARG A 61 -15.11 -4.89 -1.03
C ARG A 61 -14.17 -4.67 -2.21
N ASN A 62 -12.86 -4.62 -1.96
CA ASN A 62 -11.85 -4.39 -2.99
C ASN A 62 -11.49 -5.67 -3.77
N GLY A 63 -11.99 -6.83 -3.34
CA GLY A 63 -11.67 -8.12 -3.96
C GLY A 63 -10.20 -8.53 -3.76
N GLU A 64 -9.52 -7.98 -2.77
CA GLU A 64 -8.13 -8.30 -2.49
C GLU A 64 -7.98 -9.72 -1.92
N LEU A 65 -6.94 -10.42 -2.36
CA LEU A 65 -6.48 -11.66 -1.76
C LEU A 65 -5.30 -11.35 -0.83
N PRO A 66 -5.52 -11.21 0.47
CA PRO A 66 -4.46 -10.88 1.41
C PRO A 66 -3.47 -12.05 1.52
N ILE A 67 -2.18 -11.72 1.59
CA ILE A 67 -1.15 -12.70 1.90
C ILE A 67 -1.37 -13.16 3.34
N GLY A 68 -1.37 -14.48 3.57
CA GLY A 68 -1.44 -15.04 4.92
C GLY A 68 -0.27 -14.53 5.78
N SER A 69 -0.52 -14.21 7.05
CA SER A 69 0.50 -13.61 7.93
C SER A 69 1.70 -14.52 8.20
N GLY A 70 1.60 -15.81 7.88
CA GLY A 70 2.70 -16.77 7.92
C GLY A 70 3.53 -16.78 6.63
N ASP A 71 2.94 -16.32 5.53
CA ASP A 71 3.54 -16.38 4.20
C ASP A 71 4.23 -15.09 3.80
N GLY A 72 3.81 -13.95 4.38
CA GLY A 72 4.42 -12.67 4.06
C GLY A 72 3.62 -11.44 4.52
N VAL A 73 4.00 -10.28 4.00
CA VAL A 73 3.35 -9.00 4.25
C VAL A 73 3.42 -8.12 3.00
N ALA A 74 2.36 -7.37 2.74
CA ALA A 74 2.33 -6.35 1.70
C ALA A 74 2.41 -4.95 2.34
N PHE A 75 3.29 -4.13 1.79
CA PHE A 75 3.46 -2.72 2.11
C PHE A 75 2.99 -1.88 0.93
N PHE A 76 2.26 -0.82 1.24
CA PHE A 76 1.69 0.09 0.25
C PHE A 76 2.25 1.49 0.46
N ALA A 77 2.63 2.17 -0.63
CA ALA A 77 2.98 3.58 -0.60
C ALA A 77 2.17 4.33 -1.66
N VAL A 78 1.44 5.34 -1.23
CA VAL A 78 0.66 6.26 -2.07
C VAL A 78 1.27 7.67 -2.08
N GLU A 79 2.24 7.89 -1.18
CA GLU A 79 2.96 9.14 -0.97
C GLU A 79 4.45 8.86 -0.88
N ASP A 80 5.26 9.90 -1.05
CA ASP A 80 6.69 9.83 -0.77
C ASP A 80 6.98 10.05 0.74
N ASP A 81 8.25 9.96 1.13
CA ASP A 81 8.67 10.15 2.52
C ASP A 81 8.40 11.57 3.08
N ARG A 82 7.97 12.51 2.23
CA ARG A 82 7.56 13.87 2.60
C ARG A 82 6.05 14.08 2.58
N GLY A 83 5.26 13.03 2.36
CA GLY A 83 3.80 13.09 2.28
C GLY A 83 3.27 13.68 0.96
N ARG A 84 4.07 13.71 -0.11
CA ARG A 84 3.61 14.13 -1.43
C ARG A 84 3.07 12.92 -2.18
N LEU A 85 1.86 13.04 -2.73
CA LEU A 85 1.21 11.96 -3.48
C LEU A 85 2.04 11.57 -4.70
N LEU A 86 2.13 10.27 -4.96
CA LEU A 86 2.83 9.71 -6.11
C LEU A 86 2.07 10.07 -7.39
N ASP A 87 2.75 10.82 -8.27
CA ASP A 87 2.23 11.30 -9.55
C ASP A 87 2.99 10.62 -10.70
N GLY A 88 2.26 9.97 -11.59
CA GLY A 88 2.86 9.21 -12.69
C GLY A 88 3.56 10.06 -13.75
N ARG A 89 3.41 11.38 -13.69
CA ARG A 89 4.13 12.33 -14.56
C ARG A 89 5.52 12.65 -14.03
N CYS A 90 5.76 12.37 -12.73
CA CYS A 90 7.00 12.68 -12.04
C CYS A 90 7.97 11.50 -12.05
N ASP A 91 9.25 11.80 -11.85
CA ASP A 91 10.26 10.79 -11.52
C ASP A 91 10.23 10.55 -10.01
N VAL A 92 10.08 9.29 -9.63
CA VAL A 92 10.11 8.85 -8.23
C VAL A 92 11.21 7.81 -8.08
N THR A 93 12.08 8.01 -7.10
CA THR A 93 13.19 7.09 -6.80
C THR A 93 12.88 6.30 -5.54
N LEU A 94 12.95 4.98 -5.66
CA LEU A 94 12.99 4.06 -4.53
C LEU A 94 14.43 3.64 -4.32
N ALA A 95 15.00 3.90 -3.15
CA ALA A 95 16.40 3.60 -2.88
C ALA A 95 16.62 3.00 -1.49
N GLY A 96 17.56 2.08 -1.38
CA GLY A 96 17.96 1.45 -0.13
C GLY A 96 17.94 -0.06 -0.17
N THR A 97 17.53 -0.67 0.94
CA THR A 97 17.42 -2.12 1.11
C THR A 97 16.00 -2.48 1.53
N THR A 98 15.61 -3.73 1.30
CA THR A 98 14.36 -4.27 1.86
C THR A 98 14.65 -4.98 3.18
N PRO A 99 13.63 -5.17 4.02
CA PRO A 99 13.71 -6.11 5.15
C PRO A 99 14.12 -7.50 4.67
N GLN A 100 14.64 -8.30 5.60
CA GLN A 100 14.94 -9.67 5.30
C GLN A 100 13.69 -10.42 4.84
N ALA A 101 13.77 -11.00 3.66
CA ALA A 101 12.72 -11.83 3.06
C ALA A 101 13.37 -12.83 2.13
N ARG A 102 12.76 -14.00 1.96
CA ARG A 102 13.22 -15.00 1.01
C ARG A 102 13.07 -14.52 -0.43
N PHE A 103 11.99 -13.79 -0.67
CA PHE A 103 11.66 -13.21 -1.97
C PHE A 103 10.83 -11.95 -1.77
N TRP A 104 10.93 -10.99 -2.68
CA TRP A 104 10.06 -9.82 -2.70
C TRP A 104 9.71 -9.40 -4.12
N THR A 105 8.57 -8.73 -4.25
CA THR A 105 8.13 -8.09 -5.48
C THR A 105 7.75 -6.64 -5.19
N LEU A 106 8.11 -5.74 -6.12
CA LEU A 106 7.64 -4.37 -6.16
C LEU A 106 6.80 -4.20 -7.42
N THR A 107 5.54 -3.79 -7.29
CA THR A 107 4.60 -3.68 -8.40
C THR A 107 3.85 -2.35 -8.36
N LEU A 108 3.54 -1.78 -9.53
CA LEU A 108 2.68 -0.61 -9.67
C LEU A 108 1.24 -1.02 -9.90
N TYR A 109 0.35 -0.40 -9.12
CA TYR A 109 -1.09 -0.50 -9.29
C TYR A 109 -1.71 0.88 -9.45
N ASP A 110 -2.83 0.97 -10.14
CA ASP A 110 -3.69 2.15 -10.09
C ASP A 110 -4.45 2.22 -8.75
N LEU A 111 -5.27 3.26 -8.58
CA LEU A 111 -6.05 3.44 -7.35
C LEU A 111 -7.19 2.44 -7.23
N GLU A 112 -7.57 1.78 -8.31
CA GLU A 112 -8.58 0.73 -8.40
C GLU A 112 -8.01 -0.67 -8.12
N GLY A 113 -6.69 -0.78 -7.89
CA GLY A 113 -5.99 -2.04 -7.59
C GLY A 113 -5.69 -2.89 -8.81
N GLN A 114 -5.72 -2.30 -10.02
CA GLN A 114 -5.33 -2.98 -11.25
C GLN A 114 -3.84 -2.72 -11.55
N MET A 115 -3.15 -3.70 -12.10
CA MET A 115 -1.78 -3.51 -12.57
C MET A 115 -1.74 -2.54 -13.75
N ILE A 116 -0.85 -1.57 -13.69
CA ILE A 116 -0.72 -0.56 -14.74
C ILE A 116 -0.07 -1.18 -15.98
N ALA A 117 -0.84 -1.23 -17.07
CA ALA A 117 -0.34 -1.70 -18.35
C ALA A 117 0.66 -0.68 -18.94
N ASN A 118 1.70 -1.17 -19.59
CA ASN A 118 2.67 -0.35 -20.32
C ASN A 118 3.25 -1.09 -21.53
N SER A 119 3.86 -0.35 -22.43
CA SER A 119 4.35 -0.90 -23.72
C SER A 119 5.49 -1.92 -23.60
N LEU A 120 6.10 -2.03 -22.41
CA LEU A 120 7.19 -2.98 -22.14
C LEU A 120 6.72 -4.22 -21.39
N ASP A 121 5.44 -4.30 -21.04
CA ASP A 121 4.87 -5.34 -20.20
C ASP A 121 5.63 -5.51 -18.87
N ARG A 122 6.18 -4.40 -18.35
CA ARG A 122 6.94 -4.36 -17.10
C ARG A 122 6.14 -3.67 -16.02
N GLN A 123 5.42 -4.43 -15.19
CA GLN A 123 4.60 -3.91 -14.11
C GLN A 123 5.33 -3.85 -12.76
N GLY A 124 6.53 -4.40 -12.66
CA GLY A 124 7.26 -4.45 -11.41
C GLY A 124 8.69 -4.96 -11.52
N PHE A 125 9.31 -5.15 -10.37
CA PHE A 125 10.59 -5.82 -10.19
C PHE A 125 10.46 -6.91 -9.13
N THR A 126 11.28 -7.94 -9.25
CA THR A 126 11.47 -8.97 -8.23
C THR A 126 12.83 -8.82 -7.58
N SER A 127 13.00 -9.46 -6.42
CA SER A 127 14.29 -9.51 -5.72
C SER A 127 15.43 -10.15 -6.54
N GLN A 128 15.07 -10.91 -7.60
CA GLN A 128 16.02 -11.62 -8.46
C GLN A 128 16.39 -10.82 -9.72
N GLU A 129 15.55 -9.87 -10.12
CA GLU A 129 15.75 -9.09 -11.35
C GLU A 129 16.40 -7.73 -11.10
N VAL A 130 16.27 -7.20 -9.88
CA VAL A 130 16.80 -5.89 -9.56
C VAL A 130 18.32 -5.89 -9.56
N VAL A 131 18.91 -4.95 -10.30
CA VAL A 131 20.35 -4.69 -10.26
C VAL A 131 20.67 -3.99 -8.94
N ARG A 132 21.63 -4.55 -8.20
CA ARG A 132 22.07 -4.08 -6.89
C ARG A 132 23.45 -3.44 -6.95
N ASN A 133 23.67 -2.52 -6.03
CA ASN A 133 24.98 -1.98 -5.73
C ASN A 133 25.86 -3.02 -4.97
N ALA A 134 27.15 -2.73 -4.86
CA ALA A 134 28.10 -3.62 -4.18
C ALA A 134 27.78 -3.84 -2.68
N ASP A 135 27.09 -2.92 -2.04
CA ASP A 135 26.62 -3.00 -0.65
C ASP A 135 25.27 -3.71 -0.49
N GLY A 136 24.71 -4.25 -1.58
CA GLY A 136 23.43 -4.94 -1.60
C GLY A 136 22.21 -4.01 -1.69
N SER A 137 22.38 -2.70 -1.62
CA SER A 137 21.32 -1.74 -1.85
C SER A 137 20.89 -1.72 -3.33
N PHE A 138 19.76 -1.10 -3.61
CA PHE A 138 19.29 -0.88 -4.98
C PHE A 138 18.64 0.50 -5.11
N ALA A 139 18.54 0.96 -6.34
CA ALA A 139 17.69 2.08 -6.71
C ALA A 139 16.79 1.66 -7.87
N ILE A 140 15.49 1.94 -7.76
CA ILE A 140 14.49 1.76 -8.81
C ILE A 140 13.88 3.13 -9.10
N VAL A 141 13.92 3.54 -10.36
CA VAL A 141 13.30 4.79 -10.79
C VAL A 141 11.96 4.49 -11.44
N VAL A 142 10.89 5.00 -10.86
CA VAL A 142 9.53 4.98 -11.44
C VAL A 142 9.35 6.27 -12.22
N ALA A 143 9.15 6.19 -13.53
CA ALA A 143 9.12 7.39 -14.37
C ALA A 143 8.35 7.14 -15.68
N PRO A 144 7.74 8.20 -16.28
CA PRO A 144 7.04 8.08 -17.56
C PRO A 144 7.96 7.85 -18.75
N ARG A 145 9.24 8.20 -18.60
CA ARG A 145 10.27 8.04 -19.65
C ARG A 145 11.39 7.14 -19.15
N ALA A 146 12.05 6.45 -20.08
CA ALA A 146 13.16 5.55 -19.77
C ALA A 146 14.25 6.23 -18.94
N ARG A 147 14.76 5.52 -17.96
CA ARG A 147 15.87 5.90 -17.09
C ARG A 147 16.93 4.80 -17.09
N SER A 148 18.16 5.16 -16.79
CA SER A 148 19.24 4.18 -16.62
C SER A 148 19.04 3.33 -15.37
N GLY A 149 19.52 2.10 -15.38
CA GLY A 149 19.43 1.16 -14.28
C GLY A 149 18.03 0.50 -14.17
N ASN A 150 17.57 0.26 -12.95
CA ASN A 150 16.26 -0.32 -12.72
C ASN A 150 15.19 0.74 -12.95
N TRP A 151 14.52 0.66 -14.08
CA TRP A 151 13.46 1.61 -14.43
C TRP A 151 12.11 0.89 -14.56
N LEU A 152 11.08 1.49 -13.96
CA LEU A 152 9.70 1.02 -13.99
C LEU A 152 8.80 2.10 -14.62
N PRO A 153 8.19 1.82 -15.78
CA PRO A 153 7.36 2.80 -16.48
C PRO A 153 6.02 3.01 -15.76
N THR A 154 5.56 4.27 -15.70
CA THR A 154 4.26 4.63 -15.11
C THR A 154 3.07 4.32 -16.02
N GLY A 155 3.30 3.90 -17.27
CA GLY A 155 2.24 3.55 -18.23
C GLY A 155 1.26 4.68 -18.57
N GLY A 156 1.57 5.92 -18.22
CA GLY A 156 0.67 7.07 -18.39
C GLY A 156 -0.36 7.25 -17.28
N ALA A 157 -0.28 6.49 -16.19
CA ALA A 157 -1.12 6.69 -15.02
C ALA A 157 -0.90 8.08 -14.42
N GLU A 158 -1.99 8.76 -14.02
CA GLU A 158 -1.89 10.04 -13.30
C GLU A 158 -1.45 9.83 -11.85
N ARG A 159 -2.00 8.79 -11.22
CA ARG A 159 -1.66 8.38 -9.85
C ARG A 159 -1.47 6.87 -9.78
N TYR A 160 -0.66 6.44 -8.84
CA TYR A 160 -0.38 5.03 -8.65
C TYR A 160 -0.06 4.69 -7.20
N VAL A 161 -0.11 3.43 -6.90
CA VAL A 161 0.27 2.83 -5.63
C VAL A 161 1.46 1.92 -5.86
N LEU A 162 2.50 2.09 -5.07
CA LEU A 162 3.60 1.13 -4.99
C LEU A 162 3.23 0.03 -3.99
N VAL A 163 3.33 -1.21 -4.41
CA VAL A 163 3.09 -2.36 -3.54
C VAL A 163 4.33 -3.21 -3.46
N LEU A 164 4.96 -3.22 -2.29
CA LEU A 164 6.10 -4.07 -1.96
C LEU A 164 5.59 -5.28 -1.17
N ARG A 165 5.64 -6.46 -1.77
CA ARG A 165 5.29 -7.72 -1.11
C ARG A 165 6.55 -8.46 -0.69
N LEU A 166 6.64 -8.79 0.59
CA LEU A 166 7.71 -9.57 1.17
C LEU A 166 7.17 -10.97 1.48
N TYR A 167 7.85 -11.99 0.99
CA TYR A 167 7.47 -13.38 1.19
C TYR A 167 8.46 -14.06 2.13
N ASP A 168 7.95 -14.91 3.02
CA ASP A 168 8.76 -15.63 4.02
C ASP A 168 9.68 -14.66 4.77
N THR A 169 9.06 -13.74 5.51
CA THR A 169 9.72 -12.62 6.18
C THR A 169 9.38 -12.58 7.67
N PRO A 170 10.35 -12.30 8.56
CA PRO A 170 10.09 -12.10 9.99
C PRO A 170 9.54 -10.70 10.33
N VAL A 171 9.25 -9.86 9.36
CA VAL A 171 8.84 -8.45 9.58
C VAL A 171 7.64 -8.32 10.53
N GLY A 172 6.64 -9.18 10.42
CA GLY A 172 5.49 -9.17 11.32
C GLY A 172 5.83 -9.41 12.80
N VAL A 173 6.95 -10.09 13.08
CA VAL A 173 7.50 -10.28 14.43
C VAL A 173 8.37 -9.08 14.83
N ALA A 174 9.19 -8.57 13.90
CA ALA A 174 10.09 -7.44 14.14
C ALA A 174 9.30 -6.16 14.47
N THR A 175 8.22 -5.87 13.76
CA THR A 175 7.35 -4.70 14.03
C THR A 175 6.65 -4.81 15.37
N ARG A 176 6.23 -6.01 15.79
CA ARG A 176 5.68 -6.23 17.14
C ARG A 176 6.72 -6.02 18.24
N ALA A 177 7.98 -6.26 17.96
CA ALA A 177 9.10 -6.06 18.89
C ALA A 177 9.67 -4.64 18.85
N SER A 178 9.00 -3.67 18.19
CA SER A 178 9.45 -2.29 18.02
C SER A 178 10.86 -2.16 17.44
N ARG A 179 11.29 -3.10 16.62
CA ARG A 179 12.60 -3.07 15.95
C ARG A 179 12.49 -2.20 14.70
N GLU A 180 13.53 -1.43 14.43
CA GLU A 180 13.66 -0.74 13.14
C GLU A 180 13.70 -1.76 12.01
N VAL A 181 12.85 -1.54 11.02
CA VAL A 181 12.74 -2.38 9.83
C VAL A 181 13.26 -1.55 8.67
N PRO A 182 14.36 -1.94 8.01
CA PRO A 182 14.90 -1.18 6.89
C PRO A 182 13.92 -1.25 5.71
N MET A 183 13.39 -0.11 5.31
CA MET A 183 12.52 0.02 4.14
C MET A 183 13.19 0.91 3.10
N PRO A 184 13.02 0.65 1.80
CA PRO A 184 13.52 1.56 0.78
C PRO A 184 12.82 2.91 0.91
N SER A 185 13.59 3.99 0.85
CA SER A 185 13.05 5.35 0.80
C SER A 185 12.28 5.57 -0.50
N VAL A 186 11.27 6.40 -0.44
CA VAL A 186 10.47 6.82 -1.60
C VAL A 186 10.61 8.33 -1.75
N THR A 187 11.27 8.78 -2.80
CA THR A 187 11.55 10.19 -3.02
C THR A 187 11.03 10.65 -4.37
N LEU A 188 10.15 11.64 -4.36
CA LEU A 188 9.70 12.31 -5.57
C LEU A 188 10.75 13.35 -5.97
N GLU A 189 11.42 13.13 -7.11
CA GLU A 189 12.58 13.91 -7.55
C GLU A 189 12.17 15.08 -8.43
N ARG A 190 11.55 14.79 -9.57
CA ARG A 190 11.24 15.77 -10.61
C ARG A 190 9.84 15.57 -11.16
N CYS A 191 9.10 16.65 -11.26
CA CYS A 191 7.85 16.75 -12.01
C CYS A 191 8.03 17.66 -13.23
N PRO A 192 7.23 17.47 -14.31
CA PRO A 192 7.22 18.34 -15.47
C PRO A 192 6.76 19.75 -15.14
#